data_12d9c469f6abab34ba679ea7f5fda142
#
_entry.id   12d9c469f6abab34ba679ea7f5fda142
#
_cell.length_a   1.000
_cell.length_b   1.000
_cell.length_c   1.000
_cell.angle_alpha   90.00
_cell.angle_beta   90.00
_cell.angle_gamma   90.00
#
_symmetry.space_group_name_H-M   'P 1'
#
loop_
_entity.id
_entity.type
_entity.pdbx_description
1 polymer ?
#
loop_
_entity_poly.entity_id
_entity_poly.type
_entity_poly.pdbx_seq_one_letter_code
_entity_poly.pdbx_strand_id
1 'polypeptide(L)'
;MEPKGTFEGKKILAVDDERDVLEVIAEQLEGAHLITASEFESARQVIESEPLDLVILDIMGVKGFDLLDLARARQLPAVMLTAHSVTARSFQRAIDKKAVSFLPKEELSRLDELILEIFQELSKGRTHWTKLAQRLGPTFKRLWGETWEQIKFPQDPNISW
;
A
#
# COMPACT_ATOMS: atom_id res chain seq x y z
N MET A 1 22.83 17.68 -1.06
CA MET A 1 22.30 16.77 -1.87
C MET A 1 20.86 16.62 -1.69
N GLU A 2 20.24 16.64 -2.79
CA GLU A 2 18.88 16.56 -2.78
C GLU A 2 18.45 15.18 -2.40
N PRO A 3 17.66 15.07 -1.41
CA PRO A 3 17.21 13.80 -0.99
C PRO A 3 16.31 13.25 -2.06
N LYS A 4 16.89 12.56 -2.96
CA LYS A 4 16.17 12.07 -4.01
C LYS A 4 15.01 11.33 -3.63
N GLY A 5 13.93 11.71 -4.18
CA GLY A 5 12.72 11.01 -4.06
C GLY A 5 12.33 10.68 -2.66
N THR A 6 12.46 11.56 -1.78
CA THR A 6 12.11 11.24 -0.43
C THR A 6 10.62 11.36 -0.23
N PHE A 7 10.14 10.77 0.88
CA PHE A 7 8.77 10.98 1.30
C PHE A 7 8.73 12.05 2.39
N GLU A 8 9.81 12.81 2.51
CA GLU A 8 9.87 13.86 3.50
C GLU A 8 8.76 14.87 3.27
N GLY A 9 8.05 15.23 4.31
CA GLY A 9 6.93 16.15 4.21
C GLY A 9 5.64 15.53 3.69
N LYS A 10 5.67 14.30 3.24
CA LYS A 10 4.45 13.62 2.80
C LYS A 10 3.61 13.22 4.00
N LYS A 11 2.30 13.38 3.88
CA LYS A 11 1.39 13.02 4.94
C LYS A 11 0.83 11.64 4.65
N ILE A 12 1.13 10.69 5.52
CA ILE A 12 0.82 9.28 5.29
C ILE A 12 0.03 8.74 6.48
N LEU A 13 -1.06 8.02 6.20
CA LEU A 13 -1.80 7.31 7.23
C LEU A 13 -1.44 5.83 7.14
N ALA A 14 -1.08 5.23 8.26
CA ALA A 14 -0.84 3.79 8.33
C ALA A 14 -1.83 3.18 9.29
N VAL A 15 -2.53 2.13 8.87
CA VAL A 15 -3.58 1.47 9.64
C VAL A 15 -3.26 0.00 9.81
N ASP A 16 -3.09 -0.45 11.03
CA ASP A 16 -2.84 -1.85 11.34
C ASP A 16 -3.19 -2.05 12.81
N ASP A 17 -3.80 -3.18 13.16
CA ASP A 17 -4.15 -3.45 14.54
C ASP A 17 -2.97 -3.99 15.34
N GLU A 18 -1.84 -4.26 14.69
CA GLU A 18 -0.64 -4.71 15.38
C GLU A 18 0.27 -3.52 15.65
N ARG A 19 0.48 -3.22 16.93
CA ARG A 19 1.32 -2.08 17.30
C ARG A 19 2.74 -2.21 16.76
N ASP A 20 3.29 -3.43 16.78
CA ASP A 20 4.64 -3.65 16.31
C ASP A 20 4.81 -3.27 14.85
N VAL A 21 3.78 -3.54 14.04
CA VAL A 21 3.81 -3.19 12.63
C VAL A 21 3.83 -1.69 12.47
N LEU A 22 2.99 -0.99 13.23
CA LEU A 22 2.95 0.48 13.16
C LEU A 22 4.29 1.09 13.59
N GLU A 23 4.95 0.48 14.56
CA GLU A 23 6.25 0.97 15.00
C GLU A 23 7.31 0.82 13.92
N VAL A 24 7.31 -0.32 13.23
CA VAL A 24 8.26 -0.52 12.14
C VAL A 24 7.98 0.46 11.02
N ILE A 25 6.71 0.68 10.70
CA ILE A 25 6.36 1.65 9.67
C ILE A 25 6.87 3.04 10.05
N ALA A 26 6.70 3.43 11.31
CA ALA A 26 7.16 4.73 11.78
C ALA A 26 8.67 4.87 11.64
N GLU A 27 9.41 3.82 11.96
CA GLU A 27 10.87 3.85 11.83
C GLU A 27 11.29 3.94 10.37
N GLN A 28 10.63 3.17 9.51
CA GLN A 28 10.97 3.13 8.10
C GLN A 28 10.65 4.44 7.39
N LEU A 29 9.60 5.13 7.82
CA LEU A 29 9.14 6.32 7.14
C LEU A 29 9.48 7.60 7.90
N GLU A 30 10.58 7.56 8.63
CA GLU A 30 11.06 8.74 9.34
C GLU A 30 11.24 9.89 8.35
N GLY A 31 10.75 11.06 8.70
CA GLY A 31 10.76 12.21 7.78
C GLY A 31 9.40 12.49 7.18
N ALA A 32 8.53 11.49 7.11
CA ALA A 32 7.17 11.70 6.68
C ALA A 32 6.34 12.19 7.85
N HIS A 33 5.20 12.80 7.53
CA HIS A 33 4.23 13.18 8.53
C HIS A 33 3.30 11.99 8.71
N LEU A 34 3.64 11.09 9.59
CA LEU A 34 2.91 9.83 9.73
C LEU A 34 1.80 9.93 10.78
N ILE A 35 0.61 9.52 10.38
CA ILE A 35 -0.53 9.35 11.28
C ILE A 35 -0.79 7.86 11.34
N THR A 36 -1.01 7.32 12.53
CA THR A 36 -1.31 5.89 12.68
C THR A 36 -2.69 5.71 13.27
N ALA A 37 -3.31 4.59 12.91
CA ALA A 37 -4.60 4.20 13.48
C ALA A 37 -4.61 2.69 13.62
N SER A 38 -5.21 2.19 14.68
CA SER A 38 -5.26 0.75 14.93
C SER A 38 -6.66 0.17 14.82
N GLU A 39 -7.65 1.00 14.49
CA GLU A 39 -9.03 0.57 14.39
C GLU A 39 -9.68 1.21 13.17
N PHE A 40 -10.75 0.55 12.70
CA PHE A 40 -11.47 1.03 11.54
C PHE A 40 -12.00 2.46 11.74
N GLU A 41 -12.64 2.70 12.86
CA GLU A 41 -13.32 3.98 13.07
C GLU A 41 -12.37 5.16 13.13
N SER A 42 -11.24 5.00 13.82
CA SER A 42 -10.26 6.08 13.88
C SER A 42 -9.61 6.30 12.51
N ALA A 43 -9.37 5.23 11.77
CA ALA A 43 -8.81 5.34 10.43
C ALA A 43 -9.80 6.04 9.49
N ARG A 44 -11.08 5.70 9.59
CA ARG A 44 -12.12 6.32 8.77
C ARG A 44 -12.15 7.82 8.99
N GLN A 45 -12.08 8.24 10.25
CA GLN A 45 -12.12 9.66 10.58
C GLN A 45 -10.94 10.40 9.95
N VAL A 46 -9.75 9.82 9.99
CA VAL A 46 -8.58 10.45 9.41
C VAL A 46 -8.72 10.53 7.89
N ILE A 47 -9.17 9.45 7.25
CA ILE A 47 -9.35 9.44 5.81
C ILE A 47 -10.33 10.51 5.37
N GLU A 48 -11.39 10.72 6.15
CA GLU A 48 -12.43 11.67 5.79
C GLU A 48 -12.09 13.12 6.08
N SER A 49 -11.13 13.37 6.97
CA SER A 49 -10.87 14.73 7.41
C SER A 49 -9.49 15.28 7.12
N GLU A 50 -8.49 14.42 6.89
CA GLU A 50 -7.11 14.90 6.71
C GLU A 50 -6.69 14.89 5.25
N PRO A 51 -5.88 15.88 4.84
CA PRO A 51 -5.30 15.85 3.51
C PRO A 51 -4.13 14.87 3.55
N LEU A 52 -4.27 13.74 2.89
CA LEU A 52 -3.26 12.68 2.90
C LEU A 52 -2.66 12.49 1.53
N ASP A 53 -1.39 12.10 1.50
CA ASP A 53 -0.71 11.79 0.25
C ASP A 53 -0.74 10.30 -0.04
N LEU A 54 -0.90 9.47 1.00
CA LEU A 54 -0.90 8.02 0.84
C LEU A 54 -1.53 7.38 2.06
N VAL A 55 -2.20 6.25 1.85
CA VAL A 55 -2.78 5.48 2.94
C VAL A 55 -2.23 4.05 2.84
N ILE A 56 -1.74 3.51 3.95
CA ILE A 56 -1.25 2.14 4.04
C ILE A 56 -2.25 1.37 4.91
N LEU A 57 -2.86 0.34 4.35
CA LEU A 57 -3.98 -0.35 4.99
C LEU A 57 -3.71 -1.83 5.17
N ASP A 58 -3.77 -2.29 6.42
CA ASP A 58 -3.75 -3.72 6.70
C ASP A 58 -5.07 -4.32 6.21
N ILE A 59 -5.01 -5.45 5.53
CA ILE A 59 -6.21 -6.09 5.00
C ILE A 59 -7.09 -6.65 6.11
N MET A 60 -6.47 -7.35 7.06
CA MET A 60 -7.20 -8.00 8.13
C MET A 60 -7.21 -7.13 9.38
N GLY A 61 -8.15 -7.35 10.26
CA GLY A 61 -8.14 -6.71 11.56
C GLY A 61 -8.71 -5.30 11.61
N VAL A 62 -8.61 -4.55 10.51
CA VAL A 62 -9.12 -3.16 10.46
C VAL A 62 -10.09 -2.95 9.30
N LYS A 63 -10.58 -4.03 8.70
CA LYS A 63 -11.48 -3.96 7.54
C LYS A 63 -10.82 -3.17 6.41
N GLY A 64 -9.61 -3.61 6.04
CA GLY A 64 -8.80 -2.86 5.09
C GLY A 64 -9.46 -2.59 3.75
N PHE A 65 -10.26 -3.53 3.23
CA PHE A 65 -10.92 -3.31 1.95
C PHE A 65 -12.02 -2.25 2.05
N ASP A 66 -12.69 -2.15 3.21
CA ASP A 66 -13.68 -1.10 3.40
C ASP A 66 -12.99 0.27 3.49
N LEU A 67 -11.83 0.30 4.16
CA LEU A 67 -11.05 1.53 4.21
C LEU A 67 -10.50 1.91 2.83
N LEU A 68 -10.15 0.92 2.03
CA LEU A 68 -9.72 1.16 0.66
C LEU A 68 -10.84 1.84 -0.14
N ASP A 69 -12.07 1.38 0.02
CA ASP A 69 -13.21 2.00 -0.66
C ASP A 69 -13.36 3.47 -0.24
N LEU A 70 -13.18 3.75 1.06
CA LEU A 70 -13.26 5.12 1.55
C LEU A 70 -12.15 6.00 0.98
N ALA A 71 -10.93 5.46 0.93
CA ALA A 71 -9.79 6.19 0.38
C ALA A 71 -10.03 6.49 -1.10
N ARG A 72 -10.55 5.51 -1.83
CA ARG A 72 -10.83 5.69 -3.24
C ARG A 72 -11.89 6.77 -3.48
N ALA A 73 -12.91 6.80 -2.63
CA ALA A 73 -13.94 7.82 -2.74
C ALA A 73 -13.38 9.22 -2.58
N ARG A 74 -12.26 9.36 -1.85
CA ARG A 74 -11.58 10.62 -1.65
C ARG A 74 -10.41 10.79 -2.62
N GLN A 75 -10.22 9.85 -3.54
CA GLN A 75 -9.14 9.87 -4.52
C GLN A 75 -7.76 9.83 -3.87
N LEU A 76 -7.66 9.14 -2.74
CA LEU A 76 -6.39 8.96 -2.04
C LEU A 76 -5.74 7.66 -2.48
N PRO A 77 -4.45 7.70 -2.86
CA PRO A 77 -3.77 6.46 -3.21
C PRO A 77 -3.64 5.57 -1.97
N ALA A 78 -3.93 4.29 -2.14
CA ALA A 78 -3.89 3.35 -1.03
C ALA A 78 -3.07 2.13 -1.38
N VAL A 79 -2.25 1.69 -0.43
CA VAL A 79 -1.41 0.49 -0.51
C VAL A 79 -1.96 -0.52 0.48
N MET A 80 -2.14 -1.75 0.04
CA MET A 80 -2.59 -2.80 0.96
C MET A 80 -1.37 -3.48 1.57
N LEU A 81 -1.42 -3.71 2.87
CA LEU A 81 -0.36 -4.38 3.61
C LEU A 81 -0.91 -5.72 4.07
N THR A 82 -0.17 -6.79 3.84
CA THR A 82 -0.77 -8.10 4.04
C THR A 82 0.11 -9.04 4.81
N ALA A 83 -0.53 -9.89 5.61
CA ALA A 83 0.15 -10.94 6.32
C ALA A 83 0.51 -12.08 5.36
N HIS A 84 1.40 -12.94 5.82
CA HIS A 84 1.89 -14.07 5.05
C HIS A 84 0.78 -14.98 4.55
N SER A 85 -0.30 -15.09 5.30
CA SER A 85 -1.40 -16.00 4.96
C SER A 85 -2.37 -15.48 3.92
N VAL A 86 -2.14 -14.29 3.41
CA VAL A 86 -3.07 -13.70 2.47
C VAL A 86 -3.07 -14.48 1.15
N THR A 87 -4.19 -14.49 0.46
CA THR A 87 -4.37 -15.29 -0.73
C THR A 87 -4.22 -14.49 -2.00
N ALA A 88 -3.98 -15.20 -3.11
CA ALA A 88 -3.94 -14.55 -4.43
C ALA A 88 -5.28 -13.88 -4.76
N ARG A 89 -6.38 -14.42 -4.22
CA ARG A 89 -7.69 -13.79 -4.42
C ARG A 89 -7.74 -12.41 -3.77
N SER A 90 -7.18 -12.26 -2.58
CA SER A 90 -7.12 -10.95 -1.94
C SER A 90 -6.24 -9.99 -2.72
N PHE A 91 -5.16 -10.51 -3.30
CA PHE A 91 -4.29 -9.70 -4.15
C PHE A 91 -5.07 -9.18 -5.36
N GLN A 92 -5.81 -10.07 -6.04
CA GLN A 92 -6.61 -9.67 -7.19
C GLN A 92 -7.69 -8.68 -6.77
N ARG A 93 -8.28 -8.87 -5.58
CA ARG A 93 -9.29 -7.94 -5.09
C ARG A 93 -8.72 -6.53 -4.88
N ALA A 94 -7.48 -6.46 -4.38
CA ALA A 94 -6.83 -5.16 -4.20
C ALA A 94 -6.64 -4.46 -5.54
N ILE A 95 -6.22 -5.21 -6.57
CA ILE A 95 -6.09 -4.66 -7.91
C ILE A 95 -7.45 -4.17 -8.41
N ASP A 96 -8.46 -5.00 -8.29
CA ASP A 96 -9.80 -4.69 -8.81
C ASP A 96 -10.41 -3.48 -8.10
N LYS A 97 -10.09 -3.29 -6.82
CA LYS A 97 -10.55 -2.15 -6.05
C LYS A 97 -9.63 -0.95 -6.18
N LYS A 98 -8.64 -1.05 -7.06
CA LYS A 98 -7.79 0.09 -7.45
C LYS A 98 -6.83 0.59 -6.39
N ALA A 99 -6.35 -0.32 -5.54
CA ALA A 99 -5.20 0.00 -4.70
C ALA A 99 -4.01 0.26 -5.64
N VAL A 100 -3.04 1.03 -5.20
CA VAL A 100 -1.90 1.34 -6.06
C VAL A 100 -0.75 0.36 -5.87
N SER A 101 -0.76 -0.42 -4.79
CA SER A 101 0.24 -1.45 -4.56
C SER A 101 -0.24 -2.38 -3.44
N PHE A 102 0.57 -3.41 -3.17
CA PHE A 102 0.20 -4.48 -2.25
C PHE A 102 1.50 -5.04 -1.69
N LEU A 103 1.78 -4.82 -0.42
CA LEU A 103 3.06 -5.16 0.17
C LEU A 103 2.93 -6.22 1.24
N PRO A 104 3.70 -7.31 1.14
CA PRO A 104 3.69 -8.32 2.21
C PRO A 104 4.40 -7.77 3.44
N LYS A 105 3.88 -8.09 4.62
CA LYS A 105 4.49 -7.64 5.86
C LYS A 105 5.91 -8.14 6.04
N GLU A 106 6.27 -9.24 5.38
CA GLU A 106 7.65 -9.73 5.45
C GLU A 106 8.63 -8.82 4.72
N GLU A 107 8.12 -7.85 3.94
CA GLU A 107 8.96 -6.87 3.26
C GLU A 107 9.03 -5.54 4.00
N LEU A 108 8.55 -5.49 5.25
CA LEU A 108 8.53 -4.24 6.00
C LEU A 108 9.92 -3.63 6.21
N SER A 109 10.97 -4.45 6.23
CA SER A 109 12.32 -3.92 6.39
C SER A 109 12.77 -3.08 5.20
N ARG A 110 12.03 -3.18 4.08
CA ARG A 110 12.34 -2.43 2.87
C ARG A 110 11.20 -1.48 2.52
N LEU A 111 10.35 -1.18 3.48
CA LEU A 111 9.18 -0.36 3.23
C LEU A 111 9.55 1.02 2.70
N ASP A 112 10.62 1.60 3.22
CA ASP A 112 11.05 2.92 2.78
C ASP A 112 11.34 2.94 1.27
N GLU A 113 12.03 1.93 0.77
CA GLU A 113 12.32 1.82 -0.65
C GLU A 113 11.05 1.66 -1.47
N LEU A 114 10.14 0.83 -0.98
CA LEU A 114 8.91 0.54 -1.70
C LEU A 114 7.97 1.75 -1.73
N ILE A 115 7.86 2.46 -0.63
CA ILE A 115 7.04 3.67 -0.58
C ILE A 115 7.61 4.76 -1.49
N LEU A 116 8.94 4.90 -1.48
CA LEU A 116 9.59 5.85 -2.36
C LEU A 116 9.28 5.53 -3.82
N GLU A 117 9.39 4.27 -4.18
CA GLU A 117 9.11 3.82 -5.53
C GLU A 117 7.65 4.08 -5.90
N ILE A 118 6.74 3.87 -4.94
CA ILE A 118 5.32 4.14 -5.16
C ILE A 118 5.11 5.63 -5.46
N PHE A 119 5.70 6.52 -4.67
CA PHE A 119 5.56 7.95 -4.93
C PHE A 119 6.14 8.34 -6.28
N GLN A 120 7.24 7.72 -6.67
CA GLN A 120 7.84 8.00 -7.98
C GLN A 120 6.89 7.61 -9.11
N GLU A 121 6.26 6.45 -8.99
CA GLU A 121 5.31 6.01 -10.02
C GLU A 121 4.06 6.89 -10.04
N LEU A 122 3.56 7.25 -8.87
CA LEU A 122 2.39 8.12 -8.79
C LEU A 122 2.66 9.49 -9.42
N SER A 123 3.87 10.01 -9.26
CA SER A 123 4.22 11.31 -9.83
C SER A 123 4.23 11.27 -11.36
N LYS A 124 4.32 10.07 -11.94
CA LYS A 124 4.28 9.88 -13.39
C LYS A 124 2.89 9.47 -13.85
N GLY A 125 1.90 9.52 -12.97
CA GLY A 125 0.54 9.12 -13.32
C GLY A 125 0.36 7.62 -13.43
N ARG A 126 1.21 6.83 -12.80
CA ARG A 126 1.15 5.37 -12.86
C ARG A 126 0.94 4.77 -11.49
N THR A 127 0.40 3.54 -11.46
CA THR A 127 0.34 2.77 -10.23
C THR A 127 1.66 2.00 -10.07
N HIS A 128 1.79 1.29 -8.97
CA HIS A 128 3.04 0.59 -8.65
C HIS A 128 3.04 -0.88 -9.12
N TRP A 129 1.97 -1.36 -9.72
CA TRP A 129 1.80 -2.79 -9.98
C TRP A 129 2.89 -3.40 -10.84
N THR A 130 3.30 -2.72 -11.90
CA THR A 130 4.34 -3.24 -12.78
C THR A 130 5.66 -3.40 -12.03
N LYS A 131 6.05 -2.39 -11.26
CA LYS A 131 7.28 -2.46 -10.49
C LYS A 131 7.20 -3.51 -9.41
N LEU A 132 6.03 -3.64 -8.79
CA LEU A 132 5.81 -4.64 -7.76
C LEU A 132 5.98 -6.05 -8.33
N ALA A 133 5.39 -6.29 -9.50
CA ALA A 133 5.51 -7.59 -10.13
C ALA A 133 6.96 -7.92 -10.47
N GLN A 134 7.71 -6.93 -10.92
CA GLN A 134 9.13 -7.13 -11.22
C GLN A 134 9.93 -7.43 -9.98
N ARG A 135 9.63 -6.72 -8.89
CA ARG A 135 10.41 -6.80 -7.67
C ARG A 135 10.05 -8.02 -6.82
N LEU A 136 8.77 -8.29 -6.67
CA LEU A 136 8.28 -9.32 -5.76
C LEU A 136 7.59 -10.49 -6.44
N GLY A 137 7.58 -10.52 -7.77
CA GLY A 137 6.97 -11.61 -8.50
C GLY A 137 7.45 -12.98 -8.07
N PRO A 138 8.78 -13.17 -7.95
CA PRO A 138 9.28 -14.49 -7.51
C PRO A 138 8.76 -14.88 -6.13
N THR A 139 8.59 -13.92 -5.22
CA THR A 139 8.05 -14.18 -3.90
C THR A 139 6.60 -14.63 -3.99
N PHE A 140 5.80 -13.93 -4.79
CA PHE A 140 4.39 -14.27 -4.95
C PHE A 140 4.22 -15.61 -5.68
N LYS A 141 5.08 -15.87 -6.65
CA LYS A 141 5.01 -17.14 -7.35
C LYS A 141 5.31 -18.29 -6.41
N ARG A 142 6.26 -18.09 -5.50
CA ARG A 142 6.61 -19.10 -4.51
C ARG A 142 5.45 -19.32 -3.54
N LEU A 143 4.75 -18.27 -3.18
CA LEU A 143 3.64 -18.37 -2.25
C LEU A 143 2.39 -18.99 -2.88
N TRP A 144 2.10 -18.65 -4.13
CA TRP A 144 0.83 -19.00 -4.76
C TRP A 144 0.93 -19.92 -5.97
N GLY A 145 2.14 -20.22 -6.43
CA GLY A 145 2.32 -21.14 -7.54
C GLY A 145 1.63 -20.67 -8.80
N GLU A 146 0.90 -21.57 -9.44
CA GLU A 146 0.23 -21.26 -10.70
C GLU A 146 -0.85 -20.20 -10.56
N THR A 147 -1.40 -20.04 -9.35
CA THR A 147 -2.43 -19.03 -9.14
C THR A 147 -1.87 -17.64 -9.40
N TRP A 148 -0.57 -17.44 -9.15
CA TRP A 148 0.08 -16.18 -9.42
C TRP A 148 -0.04 -15.81 -10.89
N GLU A 149 0.08 -16.80 -11.77
CA GLU A 149 0.04 -16.55 -13.20
C GLU A 149 -1.36 -16.19 -13.70
N GLN A 150 -2.38 -16.42 -12.87
CA GLN A 150 -3.74 -16.07 -13.23
C GLN A 150 -4.12 -14.66 -12.80
N ILE A 151 -3.23 -13.98 -12.11
CA ILE A 151 -3.49 -12.61 -11.66
C ILE A 151 -3.55 -11.68 -12.87
N LYS A 152 -4.57 -10.85 -12.90
CA LYS A 152 -4.76 -9.91 -13.99
C LYS A 152 -4.34 -8.52 -13.57
N PHE A 153 -3.20 -8.08 -14.05
CA PHE A 153 -2.71 -6.74 -13.80
C PHE A 153 -3.29 -5.74 -14.79
N PRO A 154 -3.25 -4.45 -14.48
CA PRO A 154 -3.66 -3.43 -15.44
C PRO A 154 -2.77 -3.53 -16.67
N GLN A 155 -3.39 -3.40 -17.82
CA GLN A 155 -2.68 -3.58 -19.08
C GLN A 155 -1.72 -2.46 -19.40
N ASP A 156 -2.12 -1.25 -19.12
CA ASP A 156 -1.35 -0.08 -19.51
C ASP A 156 -1.09 0.79 -18.30
N PRO A 157 0.15 1.01 -17.95
CA PRO A 157 0.48 1.82 -16.79
C PRO A 157 0.01 3.27 -16.89
N ASN A 158 -0.33 3.71 -18.08
CA ASN A 158 -0.79 5.07 -18.27
C ASN A 158 -2.30 5.21 -18.23
N ILE A 159 -2.99 4.10 -18.11
CA ILE A 159 -4.44 4.14 -18.04
C ILE A 159 -4.88 4.50 -16.64
N SER A 160 -5.79 5.42 -16.55
CA SER A 160 -6.39 5.78 -15.28
C SER A 160 -7.36 4.69 -14.89
N TRP A 161 -7.28 4.22 -13.71
CA TRP A 161 -8.13 3.13 -13.26
C TRP A 161 -9.31 3.64 -12.45
#